data_57fd6378de9c05b1d9439ddd7cbaa3b8
#
_entry.id   57fd6378de9c05b1d9439ddd7cbaa3b8
#
_cell.length_a   1.000
_cell.length_b   1.000
_cell.length_c   1.000
_cell.angle_alpha   90.00
_cell.angle_beta   90.00
_cell.angle_gamma   90.00
#
_symmetry.space_group_name_H-M   'P 1'
#
loop_
_entity.id
_entity.type
_entity.pdbx_description
1 polymer ?
#
loop_
_entity_poly.entity_id
_entity_poly.type
_entity_poly.pdbx_seq_one_letter_code
_entity_poly.pdbx_strand_id
1 'polypeptide(L)'
;MSYIRLVNVTKRFGNVTAVDNLNLEIGKGECFSMLGPSGCGKTTTLRMVAGFEDLSDGEVWVGDRLLSSPKKHHYTPPENRNFGMVFQAFAVWPHMSVYENVAFPLRLRKLPAAEIEQRTKDALTATNLLKSANESPASLSGGGKQRVALARALAINPDVMLLDEPLSSLDPHLREEMRFEIKDLQRKYGFSIIYVTHDQSEAMALSDRILVMKLGVMQQIDSPLDVYNNPANKFVFSFIGVSSFTDVVWQNGAACIKGDNRPLPQGLVVPARMQGEAVFNLASRPTEIRFTNENDINAVSGVVMRKAFLGEIIDYLVKIGDQEVRVQIGRRDPGPETGEVCYLHFLRPFWYKVDE
;
A
#
# COMPACT_ATOMS: atom_id res chain seq x y z
N MET A 1 10.12 13.25 -15.92
CA MET A 1 9.08 13.25 -16.97
C MET A 1 8.13 12.09 -16.73
N SER A 2 6.83 12.34 -16.82
CA SER A 2 5.79 11.32 -16.65
C SER A 2 5.90 10.26 -17.75
N TYR A 3 5.92 8.97 -17.38
CA TYR A 3 6.06 7.86 -18.33
C TYR A 3 4.74 7.10 -18.52
N ILE A 4 4.02 6.83 -17.44
CA ILE A 4 2.68 6.25 -17.51
C ILE A 4 1.69 7.33 -17.07
N ARG A 5 0.65 7.58 -17.87
CA ARG A 5 -0.38 8.58 -17.57
C ARG A 5 -1.77 7.98 -17.72
N LEU A 6 -2.56 8.10 -16.68
CA LEU A 6 -4.00 7.89 -16.71
C LEU A 6 -4.67 9.25 -16.67
N VAL A 7 -5.52 9.55 -17.65
CA VAL A 7 -6.17 10.85 -17.76
C VAL A 7 -7.67 10.65 -17.71
N ASN A 8 -8.30 11.11 -16.65
CA ASN A 8 -9.75 11.01 -16.38
C ASN A 8 -10.30 9.59 -16.53
N VAL A 9 -9.52 8.58 -16.11
CA VAL A 9 -9.86 7.17 -16.28
C VAL A 9 -11.03 6.80 -15.41
N THR A 10 -12.10 6.30 -16.06
CA THR A 10 -13.31 5.83 -15.38
C THR A 10 -13.68 4.43 -15.86
N LYS A 11 -14.05 3.55 -14.93
CA LYS A 11 -14.60 2.22 -15.21
C LYS A 11 -15.93 2.01 -14.50
N ARG A 12 -16.95 1.62 -15.28
CA ARG A 12 -18.27 1.28 -14.81
C ARG A 12 -18.61 -0.16 -15.17
N PHE A 13 -19.19 -0.89 -14.22
CA PHE A 13 -19.80 -2.19 -14.43
C PHE A 13 -21.31 -2.08 -14.12
N GLY A 14 -22.11 -1.97 -15.17
CA GLY A 14 -23.53 -1.63 -15.00
C GLY A 14 -23.69 -0.32 -14.22
N ASN A 15 -24.34 -0.38 -13.06
CA ASN A 15 -24.59 0.79 -12.20
C ASN A 15 -23.47 1.07 -11.19
N VAL A 16 -22.41 0.22 -11.14
CA VAL A 16 -21.31 0.39 -10.19
C VAL A 16 -20.13 1.06 -10.85
N THR A 17 -19.71 2.20 -10.32
CA THR A 17 -18.46 2.87 -10.71
C THR A 17 -17.32 2.30 -9.89
N ALA A 18 -16.49 1.44 -10.51
CA ALA A 18 -15.36 0.79 -9.84
C ALA A 18 -14.11 1.68 -9.76
N VAL A 19 -13.94 2.58 -10.73
CA VAL A 19 -12.90 3.62 -10.76
C VAL A 19 -13.54 4.89 -11.31
N ASP A 20 -13.38 6.00 -10.60
CA ASP A 20 -14.01 7.26 -10.95
C ASP A 20 -12.98 8.37 -11.16
N ASN A 21 -12.92 8.87 -12.42
CA ASN A 21 -12.12 10.02 -12.84
C ASN A 21 -10.67 10.01 -12.33
N LEU A 22 -10.02 8.85 -12.38
CA LEU A 22 -8.66 8.69 -11.90
C LEU A 22 -7.67 9.42 -12.81
N ASN A 23 -6.90 10.35 -12.22
CA ASN A 23 -5.79 11.03 -12.84
C ASN A 23 -4.50 10.62 -12.14
N LEU A 24 -3.55 10.05 -12.86
CA LEU A 24 -2.34 9.46 -12.30
C LEU A 24 -1.16 9.63 -13.26
N GLU A 25 -0.03 10.00 -12.73
CA GLU A 25 1.25 10.08 -13.46
C GLU A 25 2.31 9.28 -12.71
N ILE A 26 3.00 8.38 -13.42
CA ILE A 26 4.08 7.55 -12.88
C ILE A 26 5.34 7.81 -13.71
N GLY A 27 6.47 7.99 -13.04
CA GLY A 27 7.77 8.23 -13.66
C GLY A 27 8.36 6.97 -14.33
N LYS A 28 9.33 7.16 -15.21
CA LYS A 28 10.10 6.05 -15.78
C LYS A 28 11.01 5.46 -14.69
N GLY A 29 10.99 4.14 -14.55
CA GLY A 29 11.76 3.43 -13.51
C GLY A 29 11.21 3.60 -12.10
N GLU A 30 10.04 4.21 -11.93
CA GLU A 30 9.37 4.38 -10.63
C GLU A 30 8.70 3.06 -10.20
N CYS A 31 8.81 2.73 -8.92
CA CYS A 31 8.00 1.72 -8.25
C CYS A 31 6.80 2.41 -7.59
N PHE A 32 5.63 2.25 -8.18
CA PHE A 32 4.40 2.90 -7.77
C PHE A 32 3.41 1.87 -7.24
N SER A 33 2.95 2.04 -6.00
CA SER A 33 1.95 1.13 -5.41
C SER A 33 0.56 1.73 -5.36
N MET A 34 -0.44 0.89 -5.56
CA MET A 34 -1.85 1.18 -5.30
C MET A 34 -2.29 0.41 -4.05
N LEU A 35 -2.71 1.13 -3.03
CA LEU A 35 -3.09 0.63 -1.72
C LEU A 35 -4.51 1.06 -1.39
N GLY A 36 -5.26 0.21 -0.69
CA GLY A 36 -6.64 0.49 -0.28
C GLY A 36 -7.41 -0.77 0.09
N PRO A 37 -8.60 -0.65 0.67
CA PRO A 37 -9.46 -1.78 1.04
C PRO A 37 -9.81 -2.67 -0.15
N SER A 38 -10.21 -3.91 0.11
CA SER A 38 -10.72 -4.79 -0.93
C SER A 38 -11.91 -4.15 -1.67
N GLY A 39 -11.93 -4.29 -3.00
CA GLY A 39 -12.99 -3.72 -3.83
C GLY A 39 -12.89 -2.21 -4.12
N CYS A 40 -11.82 -1.51 -3.69
CA CYS A 40 -11.68 -0.07 -3.96
C CYS A 40 -11.20 0.30 -5.38
N GLY A 41 -11.01 -0.67 -6.30
CA GLY A 41 -10.69 -0.41 -7.70
C GLY A 41 -9.24 -0.64 -8.14
N LYS A 42 -8.31 -1.05 -7.25
CA LYS A 42 -6.88 -1.28 -7.56
C LYS A 42 -6.64 -2.26 -8.72
N THR A 43 -7.11 -3.49 -8.55
CA THR A 43 -6.97 -4.54 -9.59
C THR A 43 -7.68 -4.15 -10.88
N THR A 44 -8.82 -3.47 -10.80
CA THR A 44 -9.53 -2.94 -11.98
C THR A 44 -8.66 -1.92 -12.71
N THR A 45 -8.04 -1.00 -11.98
CA THR A 45 -7.11 -0.01 -12.55
C THR A 45 -5.91 -0.70 -13.20
N LEU A 46 -5.29 -1.67 -12.51
CA LEU A 46 -4.18 -2.44 -13.07
C LEU A 46 -4.57 -3.16 -14.36
N ARG A 47 -5.75 -3.81 -14.39
CA ARG A 47 -6.28 -4.52 -15.57
C ARG A 47 -6.59 -3.59 -16.74
N MET A 48 -7.05 -2.37 -16.49
CA MET A 48 -7.22 -1.34 -17.52
C MET A 48 -5.86 -0.93 -18.11
N VAL A 49 -4.85 -0.73 -17.28
CA VAL A 49 -3.49 -0.44 -17.75
C VAL A 49 -2.92 -1.61 -18.53
N ALA A 50 -3.15 -2.86 -18.07
CA ALA A 50 -2.72 -4.08 -18.76
C ALA A 50 -3.46 -4.32 -20.09
N GLY A 51 -4.68 -3.79 -20.25
CA GLY A 51 -5.54 -4.03 -21.40
C GLY A 51 -6.44 -5.26 -21.25
N PHE A 52 -6.61 -5.80 -20.05
CA PHE A 52 -7.59 -6.88 -19.80
C PHE A 52 -9.00 -6.35 -19.53
N GLU A 53 -9.11 -5.04 -19.27
CA GLU A 53 -10.37 -4.34 -19.08
C GLU A 53 -10.39 -3.07 -19.91
N ASP A 54 -11.51 -2.84 -20.60
CA ASP A 54 -11.73 -1.61 -21.36
C ASP A 54 -12.08 -0.46 -20.41
N LEU A 55 -11.66 0.75 -20.78
CA LEU A 55 -12.10 1.98 -20.13
C LEU A 55 -13.57 2.26 -20.45
N SER A 56 -14.31 2.81 -19.49
CA SER A 56 -15.59 3.43 -19.77
C SER A 56 -15.43 4.88 -20.26
N ASP A 57 -14.41 5.59 -19.76
CA ASP A 57 -13.98 6.93 -20.21
C ASP A 57 -12.51 7.15 -19.83
N GLY A 58 -11.91 8.19 -20.44
CA GLY A 58 -10.53 8.58 -20.16
C GLY A 58 -9.51 7.98 -21.13
N GLU A 59 -8.24 8.09 -20.78
CA GLU A 59 -7.12 7.66 -21.62
C GLU A 59 -6.00 7.03 -20.78
N VAL A 60 -5.33 6.02 -21.36
CA VAL A 60 -4.09 5.43 -20.84
C VAL A 60 -2.96 5.64 -21.83
N TRP A 61 -1.89 6.21 -21.34
CA TRP A 61 -0.67 6.52 -22.11
C TRP A 61 0.58 5.89 -21.49
N VAL A 62 1.52 5.47 -22.32
CA VAL A 62 2.87 5.09 -21.90
C VAL A 62 3.89 5.72 -22.83
N GLY A 63 4.74 6.59 -22.28
CA GLY A 63 5.53 7.52 -23.08
C GLY A 63 4.61 8.37 -23.96
N ASP A 64 4.89 8.37 -25.27
CA ASP A 64 4.07 9.07 -26.26
C ASP A 64 3.01 8.18 -26.92
N ARG A 65 2.89 6.91 -26.48
CA ARG A 65 1.93 5.96 -27.05
C ARG A 65 0.62 6.00 -26.30
N LEU A 66 -0.48 6.30 -26.99
CA LEU A 66 -1.83 6.08 -26.50
C LEU A 66 -2.12 4.57 -26.53
N LEU A 67 -2.54 4.00 -25.41
CA LEU A 67 -2.86 2.57 -25.30
C LEU A 67 -4.35 2.29 -25.30
N SER A 68 -5.13 3.17 -24.68
CA SER A 68 -6.59 3.04 -24.64
C SER A 68 -7.26 4.41 -24.58
N SER A 69 -8.30 4.63 -25.39
CA SER A 69 -9.17 5.80 -25.34
C SER A 69 -10.51 5.46 -26.01
N PRO A 70 -11.61 5.32 -25.26
CA PRO A 70 -12.94 5.10 -25.83
C PRO A 70 -13.36 6.22 -26.79
N LYS A 71 -13.08 7.48 -26.43
CA LYS A 71 -13.41 8.65 -27.26
C LYS A 71 -12.70 8.67 -28.62
N LYS A 72 -11.49 8.12 -28.68
CA LYS A 72 -10.68 8.03 -29.92
C LYS A 72 -10.85 6.68 -30.62
N HIS A 73 -11.70 5.80 -30.14
CA HIS A 73 -11.87 4.43 -30.62
C HIS A 73 -10.52 3.69 -30.75
N HIS A 74 -9.63 3.94 -29.76
CA HIS A 74 -8.28 3.36 -29.76
C HIS A 74 -8.12 2.36 -28.62
N TYR A 75 -7.63 1.17 -28.97
CA TYR A 75 -7.32 0.11 -28.01
C TYR A 75 -6.13 -0.72 -28.47
N THR A 76 -5.09 -0.77 -27.66
CA THR A 76 -3.94 -1.64 -27.85
C THR A 76 -4.13 -2.90 -27.00
N PRO A 77 -4.21 -4.10 -27.62
CA PRO A 77 -4.41 -5.32 -26.87
C PRO A 77 -3.18 -5.65 -25.98
N PRO A 78 -3.35 -6.46 -24.91
CA PRO A 78 -2.30 -6.74 -23.91
C PRO A 78 -0.97 -7.20 -24.51
N GLU A 79 -1.00 -8.10 -25.50
CA GLU A 79 0.18 -8.67 -26.15
C GLU A 79 1.04 -7.63 -26.87
N ASN A 80 0.47 -6.48 -27.21
CA ASN A 80 1.15 -5.38 -27.91
C ASN A 80 1.58 -4.23 -27.00
N ARG A 81 1.30 -4.33 -25.67
CA ARG A 81 1.69 -3.27 -24.71
C ARG A 81 3.13 -3.37 -24.23
N ASN A 82 3.80 -4.49 -24.42
CA ASN A 82 5.14 -4.81 -23.90
C ASN A 82 5.24 -4.73 -22.38
N PHE A 83 4.21 -5.21 -21.67
CA PHE A 83 4.18 -5.25 -20.23
C PHE A 83 4.45 -6.66 -19.70
N GLY A 84 5.24 -6.76 -18.62
CA GLY A 84 5.31 -7.96 -17.82
C GLY A 84 4.16 -7.96 -16.80
N MET A 85 3.48 -9.08 -16.63
CA MET A 85 2.43 -9.19 -15.62
C MET A 85 2.64 -10.41 -14.73
N VAL A 86 2.51 -10.19 -13.43
CA VAL A 86 2.51 -11.22 -12.40
C VAL A 86 1.17 -11.16 -11.68
N PHE A 87 0.47 -12.29 -11.69
CA PHE A 87 -0.85 -12.44 -11.09
C PHE A 87 -0.75 -12.95 -9.65
N GLN A 88 -1.77 -12.74 -8.87
CA GLN A 88 -1.91 -13.22 -7.50
C GLN A 88 -1.73 -14.74 -7.38
N ALA A 89 -2.28 -15.51 -8.33
CA ALA A 89 -2.12 -16.95 -8.41
C ALA A 89 -1.00 -17.30 -9.38
N PHE A 90 0.24 -17.17 -9.05
CA PHE A 90 1.47 -17.44 -9.86
C PHE A 90 1.27 -17.70 -11.37
N ALA A 91 0.17 -18.28 -11.78
CA ALA A 91 -0.24 -18.63 -13.15
C ALA A 91 0.85 -19.38 -13.91
N VAL A 92 1.55 -20.31 -13.26
CA VAL A 92 2.55 -21.19 -13.88
C VAL A 92 1.87 -22.37 -14.57
N TRP A 93 2.38 -22.77 -15.71
CA TRP A 93 1.87 -23.92 -16.47
C TRP A 93 2.49 -25.20 -15.95
N PRO A 94 1.72 -26.12 -15.32
CA PRO A 94 2.27 -27.30 -14.66
C PRO A 94 2.77 -28.39 -15.62
N HIS A 95 2.33 -28.36 -16.88
CA HIS A 95 2.73 -29.27 -17.94
C HIS A 95 4.01 -28.86 -18.68
N MET A 96 4.58 -27.72 -18.33
CA MET A 96 5.83 -27.18 -18.86
C MET A 96 6.90 -27.14 -17.78
N SER A 97 8.17 -27.35 -18.15
CA SER A 97 9.30 -27.12 -17.26
C SER A 97 9.40 -25.64 -16.85
N VAL A 98 10.23 -25.34 -15.85
CA VAL A 98 10.55 -23.96 -15.46
C VAL A 98 11.12 -23.18 -16.66
N TYR A 99 12.05 -23.76 -17.40
CA TYR A 99 12.59 -23.17 -18.63
C TYR A 99 11.49 -22.84 -19.66
N GLU A 100 10.62 -23.81 -19.92
CA GLU A 100 9.55 -23.64 -20.92
C GLU A 100 8.54 -22.58 -20.51
N ASN A 101 8.19 -22.47 -19.22
CA ASN A 101 7.36 -21.39 -18.69
C ASN A 101 7.94 -20.01 -18.99
N VAL A 102 9.26 -19.85 -18.81
CA VAL A 102 9.94 -18.57 -19.02
C VAL A 102 10.16 -18.28 -20.51
N ALA A 103 10.45 -19.31 -21.32
CA ALA A 103 10.66 -19.19 -22.76
C ALA A 103 9.37 -18.97 -23.57
N PHE A 104 8.22 -19.36 -23.01
CA PHE A 104 6.94 -19.36 -23.73
C PHE A 104 6.55 -18.02 -24.35
N PRO A 105 6.57 -16.88 -23.63
CA PRO A 105 6.21 -15.59 -24.22
C PRO A 105 7.19 -15.15 -25.32
N LEU A 106 8.45 -15.57 -25.27
CA LEU A 106 9.45 -15.27 -26.30
C LEU A 106 9.18 -16.07 -27.58
N ARG A 107 8.76 -17.34 -27.43
CA ARG A 107 8.32 -18.20 -28.56
C ARG A 107 7.07 -17.63 -29.24
N LEU A 108 6.09 -17.12 -28.47
CA LEU A 108 4.91 -16.45 -29.03
C LEU A 108 5.27 -15.21 -29.86
N ARG A 109 6.31 -14.47 -29.44
CA ARG A 109 6.86 -13.33 -30.20
C ARG A 109 7.69 -13.75 -31.42
N LYS A 110 7.85 -15.05 -31.66
CA LYS A 110 8.61 -15.63 -32.77
C LYS A 110 10.05 -15.11 -32.86
N LEU A 111 10.70 -14.92 -31.71
CA LEU A 111 12.11 -14.49 -31.67
C LEU A 111 13.03 -15.63 -32.18
N PRO A 112 14.25 -15.29 -32.65
CA PRO A 112 15.26 -16.28 -33.03
C PRO A 112 15.60 -17.22 -31.85
N ALA A 113 15.85 -18.51 -32.14
CA ALA A 113 16.10 -19.51 -31.10
C ALA A 113 17.25 -19.15 -30.15
N ALA A 114 18.36 -18.59 -30.68
CA ALA A 114 19.49 -18.14 -29.87
C ALA A 114 19.11 -16.99 -28.91
N GLU A 115 18.25 -16.09 -29.33
CA GLU A 115 17.75 -14.99 -28.50
C GLU A 115 16.80 -15.49 -27.41
N ILE A 116 15.93 -16.45 -27.73
CA ILE A 116 15.06 -17.12 -26.75
C ILE A 116 15.90 -17.80 -25.69
N GLU A 117 16.93 -18.56 -26.08
CA GLU A 117 17.81 -19.24 -25.14
C GLU A 117 18.54 -18.24 -24.22
N GLN A 118 19.13 -17.20 -24.79
CA GLN A 118 19.87 -16.20 -24.02
C GLN A 118 18.97 -15.46 -23.04
N ARG A 119 17.83 -14.90 -23.49
CA ARG A 119 16.90 -14.16 -22.62
C ARG A 119 16.29 -15.03 -21.52
N THR A 120 15.97 -16.28 -21.86
CA THR A 120 15.45 -17.25 -20.87
C THR A 120 16.50 -17.53 -19.79
N LYS A 121 17.75 -17.78 -20.19
CA LYS A 121 18.86 -18.03 -19.26
C LYS A 121 19.15 -16.83 -18.38
N ASP A 122 19.12 -15.62 -18.95
CA ASP A 122 19.33 -14.38 -18.21
C ASP A 122 18.21 -14.16 -17.16
N ALA A 123 16.96 -14.37 -17.53
CA ALA A 123 15.83 -14.24 -16.62
C ALA A 123 15.87 -15.28 -15.49
N LEU A 124 16.18 -16.55 -15.80
CA LEU A 124 16.35 -17.62 -14.83
C LEU A 124 17.52 -17.35 -13.88
N THR A 125 18.61 -16.79 -14.40
CA THR A 125 19.77 -16.41 -13.57
C THR A 125 19.41 -15.26 -12.63
N ALA A 126 18.70 -14.25 -13.13
CA ALA A 126 18.28 -13.09 -12.36
C ALA A 126 17.34 -13.44 -11.19
N THR A 127 16.58 -14.52 -11.32
CA THR A 127 15.62 -14.99 -10.31
C THR A 127 16.07 -16.25 -9.57
N ASN A 128 17.37 -16.59 -9.65
CA ASN A 128 17.98 -17.76 -8.97
C ASN A 128 17.30 -19.12 -9.32
N LEU A 129 16.78 -19.26 -10.54
CA LEU A 129 16.10 -20.46 -11.00
C LEU A 129 16.88 -21.31 -12.03
N LEU A 130 18.10 -20.89 -12.40
CA LEU A 130 18.85 -21.55 -13.45
C LEU A 130 19.11 -23.05 -13.17
N LYS A 131 19.34 -23.40 -11.90
CA LYS A 131 19.56 -24.79 -11.48
C LYS A 131 18.32 -25.67 -11.60
N SER A 132 17.13 -25.06 -11.47
CA SER A 132 15.83 -25.74 -11.56
C SER A 132 15.18 -25.60 -12.93
N ALA A 133 15.92 -25.19 -13.96
CA ALA A 133 15.37 -24.90 -15.30
C ALA A 133 14.58 -26.08 -15.90
N ASN A 134 15.05 -27.31 -15.68
CA ASN A 134 14.43 -28.54 -16.22
C ASN A 134 13.38 -29.16 -15.28
N GLU A 135 13.17 -28.62 -14.08
CA GLU A 135 12.21 -29.13 -13.13
C GLU A 135 10.78 -28.75 -13.52
N SER A 136 9.81 -29.52 -13.00
CA SER A 136 8.39 -29.13 -13.05
C SER A 136 8.12 -28.03 -12.03
N PRO A 137 7.35 -26.98 -12.34
CA PRO A 137 6.92 -26.01 -11.35
C PRO A 137 6.16 -26.61 -10.16
N ALA A 138 5.60 -27.81 -10.33
CA ALA A 138 4.89 -28.51 -9.25
C ALA A 138 5.81 -28.89 -8.09
N SER A 139 7.10 -29.18 -8.36
CA SER A 139 8.10 -29.51 -7.33
C SER A 139 8.61 -28.30 -6.53
N LEU A 140 8.34 -27.08 -7.01
CA LEU A 140 8.82 -25.85 -6.37
C LEU A 140 7.94 -25.41 -5.21
N SER A 141 8.58 -24.76 -4.22
CA SER A 141 7.89 -24.00 -3.17
C SER A 141 7.06 -22.84 -3.73
N GLY A 142 6.22 -22.22 -2.91
CA GLY A 142 5.47 -21.02 -3.29
C GLY A 142 6.40 -19.91 -3.83
N GLY A 143 7.53 -19.64 -3.17
CA GLY A 143 8.52 -18.68 -3.64
C GLY A 143 9.19 -19.07 -4.94
N GLY A 144 9.47 -20.37 -5.14
CA GLY A 144 9.97 -20.88 -6.41
C GLY A 144 8.98 -20.61 -7.56
N LYS A 145 7.70 -20.87 -7.35
CA LYS A 145 6.64 -20.56 -8.33
C LYS A 145 6.51 -19.07 -8.61
N GLN A 146 6.65 -18.24 -7.57
CA GLN A 146 6.65 -16.78 -7.72
C GLN A 146 7.84 -16.30 -8.56
N ARG A 147 9.04 -16.84 -8.30
CA ARG A 147 10.23 -16.55 -9.11
C ARG A 147 10.05 -16.96 -10.57
N VAL A 148 9.38 -18.08 -10.86
CA VAL A 148 9.03 -18.49 -12.24
C VAL A 148 8.13 -17.43 -12.89
N ALA A 149 7.11 -16.94 -12.20
CA ALA A 149 6.22 -15.90 -12.72
C ALA A 149 6.97 -14.58 -12.99
N LEU A 150 7.86 -14.17 -12.08
CA LEU A 150 8.74 -13.00 -12.25
C LEU A 150 9.72 -13.19 -13.41
N ALA A 151 10.39 -14.35 -13.51
CA ALA A 151 11.30 -14.65 -14.61
C ALA A 151 10.61 -14.60 -15.96
N ARG A 152 9.40 -15.18 -16.05
CA ARG A 152 8.57 -15.13 -17.26
C ARG A 152 8.21 -13.70 -17.68
N ALA A 153 7.83 -12.87 -16.71
CA ALA A 153 7.52 -11.47 -16.95
C ALA A 153 8.77 -10.66 -17.33
N LEU A 154 9.94 -10.98 -16.77
CA LEU A 154 11.21 -10.31 -17.02
C LEU A 154 11.79 -10.68 -18.40
N ALA A 155 11.63 -11.94 -18.85
CA ALA A 155 12.23 -12.46 -20.07
C ALA A 155 11.87 -11.64 -21.33
N ILE A 156 10.68 -11.04 -21.37
CA ILE A 156 10.25 -10.20 -22.49
C ILE A 156 10.90 -8.82 -22.53
N ASN A 157 11.76 -8.49 -21.55
CA ASN A 157 12.35 -7.17 -21.33
C ASN A 157 11.26 -6.08 -21.32
N PRO A 158 10.39 -6.07 -20.30
CA PRO A 158 9.23 -5.17 -20.27
C PRO A 158 9.63 -3.73 -19.94
N ASP A 159 8.90 -2.77 -20.51
CA ASP A 159 8.99 -1.36 -20.13
C ASP A 159 8.33 -1.12 -18.77
N VAL A 160 7.26 -1.86 -18.49
CA VAL A 160 6.45 -1.78 -17.27
C VAL A 160 6.17 -3.18 -16.75
N MET A 161 6.33 -3.36 -15.43
CA MET A 161 5.95 -4.57 -14.70
C MET A 161 4.69 -4.30 -13.92
N LEU A 162 3.65 -5.09 -14.14
CA LEU A 162 2.37 -5.01 -13.46
C LEU A 162 2.26 -6.18 -12.46
N LEU A 163 2.15 -5.88 -11.19
CA LEU A 163 2.15 -6.87 -10.11
C LEU A 163 0.82 -6.80 -9.35
N ASP A 164 -0.03 -7.83 -9.49
CA ASP A 164 -1.35 -7.92 -8.84
C ASP A 164 -1.27 -8.82 -7.61
N GLU A 165 -1.11 -8.25 -6.43
CA GLU A 165 -0.95 -8.92 -5.14
C GLU A 165 0.06 -10.10 -5.17
N PRO A 166 1.27 -9.88 -5.72
CA PRO A 166 2.16 -11.00 -6.08
C PRO A 166 2.67 -11.80 -4.87
N LEU A 167 2.65 -11.22 -3.67
CA LEU A 167 3.22 -11.85 -2.48
C LEU A 167 2.16 -12.38 -1.50
N SER A 168 0.86 -12.19 -1.79
CA SER A 168 -0.24 -12.48 -0.86
C SER A 168 -0.33 -13.96 -0.45
N SER A 169 0.12 -14.88 -1.31
CA SER A 169 0.06 -16.33 -1.07
C SER A 169 1.33 -16.92 -0.42
N LEU A 170 2.31 -16.07 -0.07
CA LEU A 170 3.57 -16.47 0.55
C LEU A 170 3.53 -16.32 2.07
N ASP A 171 4.32 -17.13 2.78
CA ASP A 171 4.55 -16.96 4.20
C ASP A 171 5.33 -15.65 4.51
N PRO A 172 5.28 -15.12 5.76
CA PRO A 172 5.85 -13.82 6.08
C PRO A 172 7.34 -13.69 5.82
N HIS A 173 8.15 -14.73 6.09
CA HIS A 173 9.60 -14.69 5.88
C HIS A 173 9.94 -14.62 4.39
N LEU A 174 9.33 -15.49 3.60
CA LEU A 174 9.53 -15.54 2.17
C LEU A 174 8.99 -14.28 1.46
N ARG A 175 7.92 -13.68 1.99
CA ARG A 175 7.39 -12.40 1.52
C ARG A 175 8.41 -11.28 1.67
N GLU A 176 9.12 -11.24 2.80
CA GLU A 176 10.17 -10.25 3.03
C GLU A 176 11.35 -10.41 2.06
N GLU A 177 11.85 -11.64 1.85
CA GLU A 177 12.89 -11.91 0.86
C GLU A 177 12.48 -11.48 -0.55
N MET A 178 11.27 -11.84 -0.97
CA MET A 178 10.75 -11.53 -2.30
C MET A 178 10.55 -10.03 -2.53
N ARG A 179 10.23 -9.26 -1.50
CA ARG A 179 10.20 -7.79 -1.59
C ARG A 179 11.54 -7.21 -2.02
N PHE A 180 12.61 -7.62 -1.35
CA PHE A 180 13.96 -7.16 -1.71
C PHE A 180 14.34 -7.62 -3.13
N GLU A 181 14.04 -8.86 -3.49
CA GLU A 181 14.34 -9.40 -4.82
C GLU A 181 13.63 -8.60 -5.93
N ILE A 182 12.35 -8.25 -5.76
CA ILE A 182 11.60 -7.41 -6.71
C ILE A 182 12.25 -6.02 -6.86
N LYS A 183 12.64 -5.39 -5.74
CA LYS A 183 13.27 -4.05 -5.76
C LYS A 183 14.65 -4.10 -6.41
N ASP A 184 15.44 -5.15 -6.18
CA ASP A 184 16.75 -5.33 -6.81
C ASP A 184 16.63 -5.58 -8.32
N LEU A 185 15.66 -6.38 -8.76
CA LEU A 185 15.35 -6.57 -10.17
C LEU A 185 14.94 -5.24 -10.84
N GLN A 186 14.08 -4.46 -10.19
CA GLN A 186 13.65 -3.15 -10.69
C GLN A 186 14.84 -2.19 -10.86
N ARG A 187 15.73 -2.11 -9.85
CA ARG A 187 16.94 -1.28 -9.91
C ARG A 187 17.91 -1.73 -11.02
N LYS A 188 18.11 -3.04 -11.14
CA LYS A 188 19.03 -3.62 -12.12
C LYS A 188 18.58 -3.45 -13.56
N TYR A 189 17.29 -3.61 -13.85
CA TYR A 189 16.74 -3.59 -15.19
C TYR A 189 16.05 -2.28 -15.58
N GLY A 190 15.77 -1.40 -14.63
CA GLY A 190 15.24 -0.05 -14.86
C GLY A 190 13.81 0.03 -15.35
N PHE A 191 13.00 -1.05 -15.23
CA PHE A 191 11.59 -1.03 -15.59
C PHE A 191 10.76 -0.28 -14.53
N SER A 192 9.63 0.30 -14.94
CA SER A 192 8.66 0.87 -14.02
C SER A 192 7.78 -0.23 -13.44
N ILE A 193 7.35 -0.09 -12.19
CA ILE A 193 6.44 -1.03 -11.54
C ILE A 193 5.12 -0.33 -11.20
N ILE A 194 3.98 -1.00 -11.51
CA ILE A 194 2.71 -0.74 -10.86
C ILE A 194 2.39 -1.95 -9.97
N TYR A 195 2.39 -1.73 -8.67
CA TYR A 195 2.23 -2.75 -7.65
C TYR A 195 0.87 -2.61 -6.96
N VAL A 196 0.04 -3.62 -7.01
CA VAL A 196 -1.22 -3.68 -6.26
C VAL A 196 -1.04 -4.56 -5.05
N THR A 197 -1.38 -4.05 -3.89
CA THR A 197 -1.41 -4.81 -2.64
C THR A 197 -2.45 -4.27 -1.67
N HIS A 198 -2.84 -5.08 -0.71
CA HIS A 198 -3.56 -4.66 0.50
C HIS A 198 -2.64 -4.63 1.73
N ASP A 199 -1.38 -5.10 1.60
CA ASP A 199 -0.38 -5.09 2.66
C ASP A 199 0.35 -3.75 2.67
N GLN A 200 0.18 -3.00 3.77
CA GLN A 200 0.80 -1.69 3.95
C GLN A 200 2.32 -1.79 4.02
N SER A 201 2.85 -2.83 4.64
CA SER A 201 4.30 -3.01 4.80
C SER A 201 4.98 -3.29 3.46
N GLU A 202 4.32 -3.99 2.54
CA GLU A 202 4.80 -4.15 1.17
C GLU A 202 4.87 -2.81 0.44
N ALA A 203 3.77 -2.04 0.46
CA ALA A 203 3.71 -0.75 -0.20
C ALA A 203 4.75 0.23 0.37
N MET A 204 4.86 0.31 1.71
CA MET A 204 5.82 1.20 2.39
C MET A 204 7.28 0.86 2.07
N ALA A 205 7.63 -0.44 1.96
CA ALA A 205 9.00 -0.87 1.75
C ALA A 205 9.46 -0.80 0.28
N LEU A 206 8.54 -1.02 -0.67
CA LEU A 206 8.89 -1.14 -2.09
C LEU A 206 8.79 0.17 -2.87
N SER A 207 7.82 1.03 -2.50
CA SER A 207 7.36 2.09 -3.39
C SER A 207 8.17 3.36 -3.27
N ASP A 208 8.31 4.04 -4.39
CA ASP A 208 8.78 5.42 -4.43
C ASP A 208 7.61 6.38 -4.14
N ARG A 209 6.38 6.02 -4.60
CA ARG A 209 5.12 6.69 -4.26
C ARG A 209 3.99 5.69 -4.12
N ILE A 210 3.01 6.05 -3.29
CA ILE A 210 1.82 5.25 -2.98
C ILE A 210 0.57 6.04 -3.32
N LEU A 211 -0.35 5.43 -4.06
CA LEU A 211 -1.73 5.88 -4.20
C LEU A 211 -2.60 5.16 -3.17
N VAL A 212 -3.24 5.90 -2.28
CA VAL A 212 -4.30 5.38 -1.39
C VAL A 212 -5.65 5.59 -2.07
N MET A 213 -6.41 4.51 -2.21
CA MET A 213 -7.74 4.51 -2.86
C MET A 213 -8.86 4.12 -1.88
N LYS A 214 -10.03 4.73 -2.04
CA LYS A 214 -11.28 4.37 -1.35
C LYS A 214 -12.45 4.44 -2.33
N LEU A 215 -13.21 3.35 -2.48
CA LEU A 215 -14.43 3.29 -3.31
C LEU A 215 -14.27 3.88 -4.72
N GLY A 216 -13.21 3.49 -5.42
CA GLY A 216 -12.93 3.94 -6.79
C GLY A 216 -12.28 5.33 -6.90
N VAL A 217 -12.12 6.04 -5.80
CA VAL A 217 -11.62 7.42 -5.75
C VAL A 217 -10.23 7.46 -5.11
N MET A 218 -9.36 8.26 -5.72
CA MET A 218 -8.06 8.61 -5.16
C MET A 218 -8.22 9.45 -3.89
N GLN A 219 -7.52 9.06 -2.82
CA GLN A 219 -7.51 9.81 -1.55
C GLN A 219 -6.22 10.62 -1.38
N GLN A 220 -5.07 10.01 -1.67
CA GLN A 220 -3.76 10.65 -1.58
C GLN A 220 -2.76 9.94 -2.48
N ILE A 221 -1.81 10.69 -3.06
CA ILE A 221 -0.61 10.17 -3.71
C ILE A 221 0.59 10.91 -3.13
N ASP A 222 1.48 10.18 -2.46
CA ASP A 222 2.71 10.73 -1.91
C ASP A 222 3.79 9.66 -1.72
N SER A 223 4.97 10.07 -1.23
CA SER A 223 5.98 9.16 -0.73
C SER A 223 5.44 8.32 0.45
N PRO A 224 5.96 7.10 0.70
CA PRO A 224 5.55 6.31 1.85
C PRO A 224 5.61 7.08 3.18
N LEU A 225 6.66 7.87 3.36
CA LEU A 225 6.87 8.69 4.56
C LEU A 225 5.79 9.78 4.68
N ASP A 226 5.45 10.46 3.59
CA ASP A 226 4.44 11.53 3.60
C ASP A 226 3.03 11.00 3.79
N VAL A 227 2.67 9.87 3.14
CA VAL A 227 1.37 9.20 3.37
C VAL A 227 1.18 8.84 4.84
N TYR A 228 2.25 8.41 5.52
CA TYR A 228 2.21 8.05 6.94
C TYR A 228 2.18 9.28 7.86
N ASN A 229 3.07 10.27 7.57
CA ASN A 229 3.29 11.43 8.44
C ASN A 229 2.33 12.58 8.18
N ASN A 230 1.85 12.75 6.94
CA ASN A 230 1.03 13.88 6.50
C ASN A 230 -0.24 13.37 5.79
N PRO A 231 -1.07 12.55 6.46
CA PRO A 231 -2.28 11.99 5.87
C PRO A 231 -3.26 13.08 5.46
N ALA A 232 -3.74 13.02 4.21
CA ALA A 232 -4.59 14.05 3.62
C ALA A 232 -5.96 14.15 4.28
N ASN A 233 -6.47 13.05 4.86
CA ASN A 233 -7.77 13.00 5.53
C ASN A 233 -7.81 11.88 6.60
N LYS A 234 -8.90 11.83 7.35
CA LYS A 234 -9.14 10.85 8.41
C LYS A 234 -9.09 9.41 7.89
N PHE A 235 -9.61 9.16 6.68
CA PHE A 235 -9.55 7.82 6.08
C PHE A 235 -8.11 7.37 5.87
N VAL A 236 -7.25 8.19 5.26
CA VAL A 236 -5.83 7.86 5.06
C VAL A 236 -5.15 7.62 6.39
N PHE A 237 -5.38 8.49 7.40
CA PHE A 237 -4.83 8.31 8.74
C PHE A 237 -5.27 6.99 9.36
N SER A 238 -6.54 6.64 9.28
CA SER A 238 -7.07 5.40 9.87
C SER A 238 -6.66 4.14 9.13
N PHE A 239 -6.52 4.25 7.81
CA PHE A 239 -6.19 3.12 6.94
C PHE A 239 -4.70 2.78 6.98
N ILE A 240 -3.83 3.79 7.10
CA ILE A 240 -2.37 3.61 7.11
C ILE A 240 -1.87 3.49 8.56
N GLY A 241 -1.28 2.35 8.91
CA GLY A 241 -0.76 2.08 10.25
C GLY A 241 -1.86 1.90 11.31
N VAL A 242 -1.44 1.77 12.56
CA VAL A 242 -2.34 1.72 13.71
C VAL A 242 -2.65 3.13 14.17
N SER A 243 -3.91 3.40 14.50
CA SER A 243 -4.37 4.71 14.93
C SER A 243 -5.30 4.62 16.14
N SER A 244 -5.25 5.63 17.01
CA SER A 244 -6.22 5.87 18.07
C SER A 244 -7.00 7.14 17.77
N PHE A 245 -8.30 7.08 17.96
CA PHE A 245 -9.21 8.24 17.85
C PHE A 245 -9.88 8.47 19.19
N THR A 246 -9.83 9.71 19.68
CA THR A 246 -10.43 10.14 20.93
C THR A 246 -11.43 11.25 20.64
N ASP A 247 -12.70 11.07 21.01
CA ASP A 247 -13.72 12.10 20.83
C ASP A 247 -13.44 13.28 21.76
N VAL A 248 -13.50 14.46 21.20
CA VAL A 248 -13.36 15.73 21.90
C VAL A 248 -14.65 16.53 21.71
N VAL A 249 -15.11 17.17 22.77
CA VAL A 249 -16.32 17.98 22.82
C VAL A 249 -16.03 19.35 23.43
N TRP A 250 -16.85 20.34 23.08
CA TRP A 250 -16.77 21.65 23.73
C TRP A 250 -17.65 21.64 24.99
N GLN A 251 -17.07 21.96 26.15
CA GLN A 251 -17.76 22.11 27.43
C GLN A 251 -17.32 23.43 28.08
N ASN A 252 -18.31 24.26 28.45
CA ASN A 252 -18.05 25.56 29.13
C ASN A 252 -17.03 26.45 28.39
N GLY A 253 -16.99 26.42 27.06
CA GLY A 253 -16.06 27.19 26.23
C GLY A 253 -14.64 26.59 26.11
N ALA A 254 -14.38 25.43 26.67
CA ALA A 254 -13.12 24.68 26.55
C ALA A 254 -13.33 23.35 25.81
N ALA A 255 -12.31 22.90 25.09
CA ALA A 255 -12.29 21.58 24.51
C ALA A 255 -11.91 20.54 25.58
N CYS A 256 -12.69 19.47 25.71
CA CYS A 256 -12.51 18.38 26.69
C CYS A 256 -12.59 17.03 26.00
N ILE A 257 -11.87 16.03 26.47
CA ILE A 257 -12.09 14.65 26.06
C ILE A 257 -13.49 14.24 26.52
N LYS A 258 -14.27 13.63 25.65
CA LYS A 258 -15.64 13.19 25.97
C LYS A 258 -15.63 12.24 27.18
N GLY A 259 -16.47 12.52 28.15
CA GLY A 259 -16.49 11.80 29.44
C GLY A 259 -15.45 12.27 30.45
N ASP A 260 -14.62 13.26 30.10
CA ASP A 260 -13.72 13.96 31.02
C ASP A 260 -14.06 15.45 31.05
N ASN A 261 -14.34 15.98 32.22
CA ASN A 261 -14.74 17.38 32.36
C ASN A 261 -13.55 18.36 32.44
N ARG A 262 -12.33 17.84 32.35
CA ARG A 262 -11.10 18.68 32.40
C ARG A 262 -10.80 19.24 31.02
N PRO A 263 -10.46 20.53 30.90
CA PRO A 263 -9.99 21.11 29.67
C PRO A 263 -8.76 20.36 29.14
N LEU A 264 -8.64 20.27 27.81
CA LEU A 264 -7.42 19.77 27.19
C LEU A 264 -6.21 20.60 27.62
N PRO A 265 -5.04 19.95 27.80
CA PRO A 265 -3.79 20.64 28.07
C PRO A 265 -3.48 21.72 27.02
N GLN A 266 -2.77 22.78 27.42
CA GLN A 266 -2.46 23.91 26.54
C GLN A 266 -1.65 23.50 25.28
N GLY A 267 -0.84 22.45 25.37
CA GLY A 267 -0.07 21.95 24.23
C GLY A 267 -0.90 21.17 23.20
N LEU A 268 -2.12 20.76 23.54
CA LEU A 268 -3.07 20.17 22.60
C LEU A 268 -3.92 21.25 21.92
N VAL A 269 -3.27 22.05 21.06
CA VAL A 269 -3.94 23.16 20.37
C VAL A 269 -4.97 22.63 19.37
N VAL A 270 -6.24 22.96 19.61
CA VAL A 270 -7.35 22.63 18.72
C VAL A 270 -7.37 23.61 17.55
N PRO A 271 -7.28 23.13 16.29
CA PRO A 271 -7.32 24.01 15.12
C PRO A 271 -8.65 24.77 15.00
N ALA A 272 -8.59 26.00 14.48
CA ALA A 272 -9.78 26.84 14.29
C ALA A 272 -10.88 26.17 13.44
N ARG A 273 -10.51 25.28 12.53
CA ARG A 273 -11.47 24.49 11.69
C ARG A 273 -12.38 23.56 12.49
N MET A 274 -12.06 23.28 13.75
CA MET A 274 -12.89 22.47 14.65
C MET A 274 -13.86 23.30 15.48
N GLN A 275 -13.78 24.62 15.39
CA GLN A 275 -14.75 25.50 16.06
C GLN A 275 -16.12 25.35 15.39
N GLY A 276 -17.14 25.12 16.21
CA GLY A 276 -18.52 24.87 15.74
C GLY A 276 -18.89 23.39 15.52
N GLU A 277 -17.91 22.47 15.57
CA GLU A 277 -18.21 21.03 15.59
C GLU A 277 -18.65 20.61 16.98
N ALA A 278 -19.78 19.91 17.09
CA ALA A 278 -20.27 19.42 18.40
C ALA A 278 -19.34 18.35 19.00
N VAL A 279 -18.81 17.48 18.13
CA VAL A 279 -17.85 16.43 18.43
C VAL A 279 -16.81 16.37 17.31
N PHE A 280 -15.54 16.23 17.66
CA PHE A 280 -14.44 16.05 16.71
C PHE A 280 -13.40 15.07 17.29
N ASN A 281 -12.49 14.58 16.48
CA ASN A 281 -11.51 13.58 16.89
C ASN A 281 -10.12 14.17 17.08
N LEU A 282 -9.52 13.89 18.24
CA LEU A 282 -8.09 13.87 18.45
C LEU A 282 -7.57 12.50 17.98
N ALA A 283 -6.74 12.48 16.97
CA ALA A 283 -6.17 11.26 16.43
C ALA A 283 -4.65 11.22 16.68
N SER A 284 -4.12 10.08 17.04
CA SER A 284 -2.68 9.89 17.27
C SER A 284 -2.25 8.47 16.92
N ARG A 285 -0.98 8.30 16.59
CA ARG A 285 -0.36 6.98 16.49
C ARG A 285 -0.06 6.47 17.90
N PRO A 286 -0.31 5.19 18.22
CA PRO A 286 0.00 4.65 19.54
C PRO A 286 1.47 4.82 19.94
N THR A 287 2.39 4.81 18.99
CA THR A 287 3.83 5.05 19.19
C THR A 287 4.20 6.52 19.36
N GLU A 288 3.29 7.45 19.09
CA GLU A 288 3.44 8.90 19.27
C GLU A 288 2.72 9.41 20.53
N ILE A 289 2.32 8.49 21.42
CA ILE A 289 1.81 8.79 22.74
C ILE A 289 2.82 8.25 23.75
N ARG A 290 3.27 9.08 24.68
CA ARG A 290 4.25 8.71 25.71
C ARG A 290 3.65 8.83 27.10
N PHE A 291 4.09 7.94 27.98
CA PHE A 291 3.88 8.13 29.41
C PHE A 291 4.76 9.26 29.91
N THR A 292 4.19 10.14 30.74
CA THR A 292 4.83 11.28 31.37
C THR A 292 4.45 11.37 32.82
N ASN A 293 4.76 12.48 33.50
CA ASN A 293 4.39 12.70 34.90
C ASN A 293 3.29 13.76 35.03
N GLU A 294 2.71 13.90 36.21
CA GLU A 294 1.61 14.81 36.50
C GLU A 294 1.97 16.29 36.34
N ASN A 295 3.25 16.63 36.40
CA ASN A 295 3.74 18.00 36.29
C ASN A 295 3.96 18.43 34.82
N ASP A 296 3.80 17.52 33.86
CA ASP A 296 3.85 17.88 32.45
C ASP A 296 2.59 18.68 32.08
N ILE A 297 2.81 19.92 31.61
CA ILE A 297 1.74 20.84 31.22
C ILE A 297 0.90 20.31 30.05
N ASN A 298 1.37 19.30 29.35
CA ASN A 298 0.71 18.65 28.21
C ASN A 298 0.12 17.29 28.60
N ALA A 299 0.12 16.95 29.90
CA ALA A 299 -0.35 15.66 30.34
C ALA A 299 -1.87 15.54 30.33
N VAL A 300 -2.35 14.42 29.80
CA VAL A 300 -3.74 13.93 29.93
C VAL A 300 -3.71 12.74 30.86
N SER A 301 -4.43 12.80 31.98
CA SER A 301 -4.44 11.67 32.92
C SER A 301 -5.43 10.59 32.50
N GLY A 302 -5.07 9.35 32.74
CA GLY A 302 -5.87 8.16 32.47
C GLY A 302 -5.56 7.03 33.42
N VAL A 303 -6.21 5.89 33.24
CA VAL A 303 -5.99 4.67 34.01
C VAL A 303 -5.66 3.53 33.07
N VAL A 304 -4.61 2.77 33.36
CA VAL A 304 -4.21 1.61 32.56
C VAL A 304 -5.22 0.48 32.72
N MET A 305 -5.92 0.14 31.65
CA MET A 305 -6.90 -0.95 31.63
C MET A 305 -6.27 -2.29 31.28
N ARG A 306 -5.27 -2.27 30.41
CA ARG A 306 -4.57 -3.48 29.95
C ARG A 306 -3.14 -3.16 29.56
N LYS A 307 -2.25 -4.11 29.85
CA LYS A 307 -0.84 -4.12 29.45
C LYS A 307 -0.56 -5.48 28.80
N ALA A 308 -0.01 -5.48 27.57
CA ALA A 308 0.30 -6.70 26.84
C ALA A 308 1.71 -6.61 26.23
N PHE A 309 2.54 -7.61 26.47
CA PHE A 309 3.87 -7.73 25.85
C PHE A 309 3.75 -8.39 24.50
N LEU A 310 4.20 -7.70 23.43
CA LEU A 310 4.15 -8.16 22.03
C LEU A 310 5.56 -8.39 21.43
N GLY A 311 6.54 -8.73 22.27
CA GLY A 311 7.92 -8.98 21.87
C GLY A 311 8.77 -7.71 21.89
N GLU A 312 8.77 -6.91 20.84
CA GLU A 312 9.57 -5.68 20.74
C GLU A 312 8.91 -4.48 21.41
N ILE A 313 7.59 -4.50 21.52
CA ILE A 313 6.79 -3.43 22.11
C ILE A 313 5.92 -3.94 23.25
N ILE A 314 5.54 -3.01 24.14
CA ILE A 314 4.48 -3.19 25.12
C ILE A 314 3.29 -2.37 24.67
N ASP A 315 2.13 -3.01 24.56
CA ASP A 315 0.87 -2.44 24.10
C ASP A 315 -0.05 -2.19 25.31
N TYR A 316 -0.47 -0.95 25.46
CA TYR A 316 -1.34 -0.50 26.55
C TYR A 316 -2.69 -0.07 26.00
N LEU A 317 -3.73 -0.33 26.79
CA LEU A 317 -5.03 0.28 26.63
C LEU A 317 -5.28 1.16 27.86
N VAL A 318 -5.40 2.45 27.66
CA VAL A 318 -5.55 3.46 28.73
C VAL A 318 -6.94 4.09 28.61
N LYS A 319 -7.69 4.11 29.71
CA LYS A 319 -8.99 4.78 29.80
C LYS A 319 -8.80 6.24 30.15
N ILE A 320 -9.39 7.14 29.34
CA ILE A 320 -9.46 8.57 29.58
C ILE A 320 -10.93 8.99 29.46
N GLY A 321 -11.53 9.50 30.53
CA GLY A 321 -12.97 9.73 30.54
C GLY A 321 -13.73 8.44 30.26
N ASP A 322 -14.60 8.47 29.24
CA ASP A 322 -15.38 7.31 28.80
C ASP A 322 -14.74 6.52 27.65
N GLN A 323 -13.51 6.88 27.25
CA GLN A 323 -12.88 6.37 26.06
C GLN A 323 -11.59 5.61 26.34
N GLU A 324 -11.17 4.82 25.37
CA GLU A 324 -9.96 4.02 25.43
C GLU A 324 -8.96 4.49 24.38
N VAL A 325 -7.71 4.71 24.80
CA VAL A 325 -6.59 5.11 23.97
C VAL A 325 -5.53 4.03 23.99
N ARG A 326 -5.08 3.63 22.80
CA ARG A 326 -3.99 2.67 22.67
C ARG A 326 -2.65 3.40 22.69
N VAL A 327 -1.70 2.91 23.51
CA VAL A 327 -0.34 3.44 23.65
C VAL A 327 0.65 2.30 23.44
N GLN A 328 1.69 2.54 22.67
CA GLN A 328 2.75 1.56 22.41
C GLN A 328 4.11 2.15 22.76
N ILE A 329 4.85 1.45 23.60
CA ILE A 329 6.22 1.81 23.98
C ILE A 329 7.20 0.67 23.68
N GLY A 330 8.49 0.98 23.59
CA GLY A 330 9.52 -0.02 23.44
C GLY A 330 9.58 -0.94 24.67
N ARG A 331 9.93 -2.22 24.48
CA ARG A 331 9.98 -3.22 25.56
C ARG A 331 10.88 -2.86 26.76
N ARG A 332 11.81 -1.95 26.56
CA ARG A 332 12.77 -1.50 27.58
C ARG A 332 12.39 -0.18 28.22
N ASP A 333 11.37 0.48 27.68
CA ASP A 333 10.91 1.75 28.23
C ASP A 333 10.09 1.48 29.51
N PRO A 334 10.28 2.31 30.53
CA PRO A 334 9.47 2.19 31.75
C PRO A 334 8.02 2.56 31.45
N GLY A 335 7.08 1.84 32.04
CA GLY A 335 5.66 2.12 31.90
C GLY A 335 4.87 1.60 33.09
N PRO A 336 3.66 2.13 33.31
CA PRO A 336 2.81 1.81 34.44
C PRO A 336 2.30 0.37 34.42
N GLU A 337 1.79 -0.10 35.55
CA GLU A 337 1.11 -1.38 35.66
C GLU A 337 -0.41 -1.23 35.43
N THR A 338 -1.09 -2.35 35.18
CA THR A 338 -2.55 -2.38 35.04
C THR A 338 -3.22 -1.91 36.33
N GLY A 339 -4.19 -1.01 36.21
CA GLY A 339 -4.91 -0.37 37.33
C GLY A 339 -4.26 0.93 37.83
N GLU A 340 -3.05 1.25 37.41
CA GLU A 340 -2.39 2.49 37.84
C GLU A 340 -2.91 3.70 37.08
N VAL A 341 -2.89 4.84 37.76
CA VAL A 341 -3.09 6.17 37.13
C VAL A 341 -1.83 6.50 36.36
N CYS A 342 -2.00 6.97 35.13
CA CYS A 342 -0.92 7.39 34.29
C CYS A 342 -1.23 8.73 33.62
N TYR A 343 -0.20 9.33 33.06
CA TYR A 343 -0.28 10.60 32.37
C TYR A 343 0.28 10.45 30.96
N LEU A 344 -0.48 10.89 29.95
CA LEU A 344 -0.18 10.71 28.54
C LEU A 344 0.17 12.06 27.89
N HIS A 345 1.25 12.09 27.14
CA HIS A 345 1.63 13.21 26.30
C HIS A 345 1.49 12.78 24.82
N PHE A 346 0.63 13.48 24.07
CA PHE A 346 0.42 13.29 22.64
C PHE A 346 1.45 14.10 21.88
N LEU A 347 2.45 13.46 21.30
CA LEU A 347 3.59 14.12 20.66
C LEU A 347 3.21 14.77 19.32
N ARG A 348 2.34 14.11 18.56
CA ARG A 348 1.93 14.54 17.22
C ARG A 348 0.45 14.32 16.99
N PRO A 349 -0.43 15.15 17.57
CA PRO A 349 -1.87 15.02 17.43
C PRO A 349 -2.34 15.48 16.05
N PHE A 350 -3.30 14.73 15.50
CA PHE A 350 -4.10 15.14 14.34
C PHE A 350 -5.54 15.40 14.75
N TRP A 351 -6.22 16.23 13.99
CA TRP A 351 -7.57 16.64 14.28
C TRP A 351 -8.47 16.40 13.08
N TYR A 352 -9.57 15.68 13.26
CA TYR A 352 -10.52 15.37 12.21
C TYR A 352 -11.95 15.63 12.66
N LYS A 353 -12.82 15.98 11.72
CA LYS A 353 -14.27 15.94 11.95
C LYS A 353 -14.72 14.50 12.04
N VAL A 354 -15.85 14.25 12.70
CA VAL A 354 -16.37 12.88 12.86
C VAL A 354 -16.71 12.27 11.49
N ASP A 355 -17.27 13.06 10.60
CA ASP A 355 -17.78 12.64 9.28
C ASP A 355 -16.77 12.85 8.13
N GLU A 356 -15.50 13.18 8.44
CA GLU A 356 -14.44 13.41 7.45
C GLU A 356 -13.78 12.06 6.94
#